data_9b35bd6fa99361ea226c8e742082f975
#
_entry.id   9b35bd6fa99361ea226c8e742082f975
#
_cell.length_a   1.000
_cell.length_b   1.000
_cell.length_c   1.000
_cell.angle_alpha   90.00
_cell.angle_beta   90.00
_cell.angle_gamma   90.00
#
_symmetry.space_group_name_H-M   'P 1'
#
loop_
_entity.id
_entity.type
_entity.pdbx_description
1 polymer ?
#
loop_
_entity_poly.entity_id
_entity_poly.type
_entity_poly.pdbx_seq_one_letter_code
_entity_poly.pdbx_strand_id
1 'polypeptide(L)'
;SECLVGSEMCIRDRCYYPDIDCPALREHCAIMKERRNACALQSAKELEQLYPQFTTDLAWETTKASGVLFKSGLMQALELLGLTDGSIYGETYHKLFGWNPRGIVLHSPEYLPVRQVLATAKASGGAVVFAHPTVYKSMPLLRELAAEGAVDGIEVYHPSNSPEDSAECLALCKQYGLVATAGTDFHGRNHKHPHPIGTC
;
A
#
# COMPACT_ATOMS: atom_id res chain seq x y z
N SER A 1 1.64 1.62 -2.67
CA SER A 1 2.08 0.96 -1.44
C SER A 1 3.32 1.60 -0.89
N GLU A 2 3.15 2.32 0.18
CA GLU A 2 4.22 3.12 0.74
C GLU A 2 4.46 2.73 2.17
N CYS A 3 5.68 2.26 2.38
CA CYS A 3 6.16 1.97 3.69
C CYS A 3 7.42 2.77 3.99
N LEU A 4 7.50 3.38 5.14
CA LEU A 4 8.75 3.94 5.65
C LEU A 4 9.64 2.79 6.10
N VAL A 5 10.81 2.66 5.48
CA VAL A 5 11.80 1.66 5.84
C VAL A 5 12.33 1.96 7.25
N GLY A 6 12.22 1.00 8.16
CA GLY A 6 12.93 1.04 9.45
C GLY A 6 12.08 1.11 10.72
N SER A 7 10.77 0.93 10.67
CA SER A 7 9.93 0.87 11.86
C SER A 7 8.86 -0.21 11.75
N GLU A 8 8.24 -0.58 12.85
CA GLU A 8 7.09 -1.50 12.94
C GLU A 8 5.87 -1.10 12.08
N MET A 9 5.97 0.03 11.38
CA MET A 9 4.91 0.63 10.57
C MET A 9 4.88 0.15 9.11
N CYS A 10 5.71 -0.83 8.75
CA CYS A 10 5.93 -1.25 7.36
C CYS A 10 5.30 -2.58 7.02
N ILE A 11 4.10 -2.84 7.47
CA ILE A 11 3.35 -3.98 6.97
C ILE A 11 2.18 -3.53 6.12
N ARG A 12 1.75 -4.45 5.25
CA ARG A 12 0.43 -4.45 4.64
C ARG A 12 -0.30 -5.69 5.12
N ASP A 13 -1.51 -5.48 5.53
CA ASP A 13 -2.45 -6.52 5.84
C ASP A 13 -3.64 -6.45 4.89
N ARG A 14 -4.25 -7.58 4.65
CA ARG A 14 -5.54 -7.71 3.99
C ARG A 14 -6.55 -8.17 5.02
N CYS A 15 -7.60 -7.38 5.21
CA CYS A 15 -8.73 -7.77 6.03
C CYS A 15 -9.82 -8.35 5.12
N TYR A 16 -10.10 -9.64 5.27
CA TYR A 16 -11.14 -10.34 4.52
C TYR A 16 -12.45 -10.37 5.30
N TYR A 17 -13.56 -10.07 4.64
CA TYR A 17 -14.91 -10.08 5.19
C TYR A 17 -15.10 -9.25 6.48
N PRO A 18 -14.53 -8.02 6.56
CA PRO A 18 -14.80 -7.17 7.72
C PRO A 18 -16.27 -6.72 7.72
N ASP A 19 -16.81 -6.45 8.87
CA ASP A 19 -17.99 -5.60 8.99
C ASP A 19 -17.61 -4.17 8.58
N ILE A 20 -18.06 -3.76 7.39
CA ILE A 20 -17.77 -2.43 6.85
C ILE A 20 -18.43 -1.29 7.62
N ASP A 21 -19.43 -1.60 8.46
CA ASP A 21 -20.11 -0.65 9.32
C ASP A 21 -19.52 -0.61 10.74
N CYS A 22 -18.49 -1.41 11.04
CA CYS A 22 -17.75 -1.37 12.29
C CYS A 22 -17.22 0.06 12.55
N PRO A 23 -17.64 0.74 13.64
CA PRO A 23 -17.27 2.13 13.89
C PRO A 23 -15.75 2.35 13.95
N ALA A 24 -15.00 1.46 14.61
CA ALA A 24 -13.56 1.57 14.75
C ALA A 24 -12.83 1.44 13.39
N LEU A 25 -13.31 0.56 12.50
CA LEU A 25 -12.76 0.43 11.15
C LEU A 25 -13.04 1.67 10.31
N ARG A 26 -14.26 2.22 10.39
CA ARG A 26 -14.65 3.45 9.67
C ARG A 26 -13.85 4.65 10.14
N GLU A 27 -13.64 4.80 11.44
CA GLU A 27 -12.81 5.85 12.02
C GLU A 27 -11.35 5.74 11.55
N HIS A 28 -10.78 4.53 11.59
CA HIS A 28 -9.43 4.27 11.07
C HIS A 28 -9.31 4.68 9.60
N CYS A 29 -10.26 4.24 8.76
CA CYS A 29 -10.27 4.59 7.34
C CYS A 29 -10.41 6.11 7.10
N ALA A 30 -11.24 6.79 7.90
CA ALA A 30 -11.42 8.25 7.82
C ALA A 30 -10.12 8.99 8.16
N ILE A 31 -9.46 8.64 9.27
CA ILE A 31 -8.17 9.20 9.68
C ILE A 31 -7.11 9.01 8.58
N MET A 32 -7.00 7.80 8.04
CA MET A 32 -6.01 7.50 7.01
C MET A 32 -6.32 8.20 5.68
N LYS A 33 -7.59 8.34 5.33
CA LYS A 33 -8.03 9.12 4.16
C LYS A 33 -7.62 10.58 4.29
N GLU A 34 -7.88 11.19 5.44
CA GLU A 34 -7.52 12.60 5.72
C GLU A 34 -6.00 12.81 5.63
N ARG A 35 -5.21 11.97 6.32
CA ARG A 35 -3.75 12.04 6.30
C ARG A 35 -3.17 11.88 4.89
N ARG A 36 -3.69 10.92 4.11
CA ARG A 36 -3.27 10.71 2.71
C ARG A 36 -3.60 11.90 1.82
N ASN A 37 -4.81 12.44 1.95
CA ASN A 37 -5.22 13.62 1.18
C ASN A 37 -4.37 14.84 1.53
N ALA A 38 -4.05 15.06 2.80
CA ALA A 38 -3.18 16.16 3.23
C ALA A 38 -1.78 16.07 2.59
N CYS A 39 -1.15 14.89 2.61
CA CYS A 39 0.14 14.67 1.96
C CYS A 39 0.08 14.86 0.44
N ALA A 40 -0.96 14.33 -0.20
CA ALA A 40 -1.12 14.44 -1.64
C ALA A 40 -1.42 15.89 -2.09
N LEU A 41 -2.17 16.66 -1.29
CA LEU A 41 -2.39 18.09 -1.54
C LEU A 41 -1.10 18.90 -1.44
N GLN A 42 -0.22 18.55 -0.50
CA GLN A 42 1.10 19.17 -0.43
C GLN A 42 1.92 18.88 -1.69
N SER A 43 1.97 17.60 -2.11
CA SER A 43 2.62 17.22 -3.37
C SER A 43 2.01 17.94 -4.57
N ALA A 44 0.68 18.07 -4.62
CA ALA A 44 -0.01 18.75 -5.71
C ALA A 44 0.39 20.23 -5.81
N LYS A 45 0.46 20.95 -4.70
CA LYS A 45 0.91 22.35 -4.66
C LYS A 45 2.36 22.53 -5.14
N GLU A 46 3.22 21.58 -4.84
CA GLU A 46 4.60 21.57 -5.32
C GLU A 46 4.65 21.27 -6.83
N LEU A 47 3.77 20.36 -7.31
CA LEU A 47 3.64 20.09 -8.75
C LEU A 47 3.12 21.29 -9.55
N GLU A 48 2.22 22.11 -9.00
CA GLU A 48 1.77 23.38 -9.62
C GLU A 48 2.94 24.37 -9.83
N GLN A 49 3.94 24.36 -8.94
CA GLN A 49 5.14 25.17 -9.08
C GLN A 49 6.11 24.63 -10.14
N LEU A 50 6.18 23.30 -10.27
CA LEU A 50 7.06 22.64 -11.23
C LEU A 50 6.49 22.59 -12.64
N TYR A 51 5.18 22.51 -12.76
CA TYR A 51 4.44 22.34 -14.01
C TYR A 51 3.27 23.33 -14.07
N PRO A 52 3.44 24.53 -14.66
CA PRO A 52 2.42 25.59 -14.65
C PRO A 52 1.05 25.20 -15.23
N GLN A 53 1.00 24.16 -16.06
CA GLN A 53 -0.24 23.62 -16.63
C GLN A 53 -0.93 22.59 -15.74
N PHE A 54 -0.28 22.10 -14.69
CA PHE A 54 -0.87 21.18 -13.71
C PHE A 54 -1.71 21.97 -12.71
N THR A 55 -2.87 21.43 -12.35
CA THR A 55 -3.73 21.99 -11.29
C THR A 55 -4.16 20.90 -10.32
N THR A 56 -4.30 21.27 -9.07
CA THR A 56 -4.82 20.37 -8.03
C THR A 56 -6.25 19.90 -8.35
N ASP A 57 -7.06 20.75 -8.99
CA ASP A 57 -8.41 20.40 -9.40
C ASP A 57 -8.43 19.28 -10.46
N LEU A 58 -7.52 19.33 -11.45
CA LEU A 58 -7.36 18.25 -12.41
C LEU A 58 -7.01 16.93 -11.74
N ALA A 59 -6.11 16.96 -10.75
CA ALA A 59 -5.76 15.77 -9.99
C ALA A 59 -6.94 15.22 -9.17
N TRP A 60 -7.78 16.06 -8.62
CA TRP A 60 -9.01 15.63 -7.95
C TRP A 60 -10.02 14.99 -8.91
N GLU A 61 -10.16 15.50 -10.12
CA GLU A 61 -11.04 14.87 -11.12
C GLU A 61 -10.59 13.46 -11.48
N THR A 62 -9.28 13.18 -11.55
CA THR A 62 -8.75 11.82 -11.81
C THR A 62 -9.06 10.82 -10.69
N THR A 63 -9.32 11.30 -9.48
CA THR A 63 -9.56 10.48 -8.29
C THR A 63 -10.96 10.60 -7.71
N LYS A 64 -11.85 11.29 -8.40
CA LYS A 64 -13.21 11.61 -7.95
C LYS A 64 -14.00 10.39 -7.45
N ALA A 65 -13.88 9.27 -8.15
CA ALA A 65 -14.59 8.05 -7.80
C ALA A 65 -14.16 7.46 -6.44
N SER A 66 -12.90 7.62 -6.06
CA SER A 66 -12.37 7.09 -4.79
C SER A 66 -12.49 8.07 -3.63
N GLY A 67 -12.56 9.38 -3.93
CA GLY A 67 -12.50 10.46 -2.94
C GLY A 67 -11.18 10.49 -2.14
N VAL A 68 -10.13 9.84 -2.65
CA VAL A 68 -8.79 9.85 -2.08
C VAL A 68 -7.81 10.31 -3.13
N LEU A 69 -7.20 11.46 -2.92
CA LEU A 69 -6.09 11.92 -3.73
C LEU A 69 -4.86 11.10 -3.38
N PHE A 70 -4.22 10.51 -4.40
CA PHE A 70 -3.07 9.65 -4.23
C PHE A 70 -2.04 9.90 -5.33
N LYS A 71 -0.81 9.44 -5.16
CA LYS A 71 0.27 9.62 -6.15
C LYS A 71 -0.12 9.17 -7.55
N SER A 72 -0.84 8.05 -7.67
CA SER A 72 -1.32 7.57 -8.97
C SER A 72 -2.29 8.57 -9.63
N GLY A 73 -3.14 9.24 -8.87
CA GLY A 73 -4.02 10.29 -9.38
C GLY A 73 -3.25 11.53 -9.83
N LEU A 74 -2.23 11.95 -9.05
CA LEU A 74 -1.33 13.05 -9.45
C LEU A 74 -0.60 12.70 -10.75
N MET A 75 -0.09 11.47 -10.86
CA MET A 75 0.57 11.00 -12.08
C MET A 75 -0.38 10.87 -13.28
N GLN A 76 -1.64 10.46 -13.06
CA GLN A 76 -2.66 10.46 -14.12
C GLN A 76 -2.94 11.87 -14.64
N ALA A 77 -3.04 12.85 -13.75
CA ALA A 77 -3.19 14.24 -14.16
C ALA A 77 -1.99 14.74 -14.98
N LEU A 78 -0.76 14.39 -14.59
CA LEU A 78 0.44 14.70 -15.36
C LEU A 78 0.45 13.97 -16.72
N GLU A 79 -0.01 12.73 -16.78
CA GLU A 79 -0.12 11.96 -18.02
C GLU A 79 -1.12 12.58 -18.99
N LEU A 80 -2.29 13.01 -18.50
CA LEU A 80 -3.29 13.73 -19.30
C LEU A 80 -2.74 15.02 -19.92
N LEU A 81 -1.79 15.66 -19.26
CA LEU A 81 -1.11 16.87 -19.74
C LEU A 81 0.11 16.56 -20.63
N GLY A 82 0.43 15.29 -20.87
CA GLY A 82 1.60 14.89 -21.63
C GLY A 82 2.94 15.17 -20.93
N LEU A 83 2.95 15.21 -19.59
CA LEU A 83 4.11 15.55 -18.74
C LEU A 83 4.81 14.31 -18.15
N THR A 84 4.44 13.13 -18.61
CA THR A 84 5.10 11.88 -18.22
C THR A 84 5.92 11.31 -19.38
N ASP A 85 6.71 10.28 -19.08
CA ASP A 85 7.44 9.49 -20.05
C ASP A 85 6.58 8.39 -20.72
N GLY A 86 5.26 8.56 -20.74
CA GLY A 86 4.30 7.58 -21.29
C GLY A 86 3.96 6.45 -20.33
N SER A 87 4.32 6.57 -19.06
CA SER A 87 3.98 5.62 -17.99
C SER A 87 3.70 6.34 -16.68
N ILE A 88 2.63 5.93 -15.99
CA ILE A 88 2.30 6.44 -14.64
C ILE A 88 3.41 6.07 -13.63
N TYR A 89 4.11 4.95 -13.83
CA TYR A 89 5.16 4.45 -12.92
C TYR A 89 6.56 4.44 -13.57
N GLY A 90 6.80 5.31 -14.55
CA GLY A 90 8.06 5.45 -15.26
C GLY A 90 9.08 6.34 -14.54
N GLU A 91 10.03 6.91 -15.32
CA GLU A 91 11.10 7.75 -14.78
C GLU A 91 10.55 9.00 -14.08
N THR A 92 9.50 9.62 -14.64
CA THR A 92 8.84 10.78 -14.05
C THR A 92 8.31 10.46 -12.66
N TYR A 93 7.68 9.29 -12.46
CA TYR A 93 7.23 8.84 -11.15
C TYR A 93 8.40 8.70 -10.17
N HIS A 94 9.49 8.05 -10.59
CA HIS A 94 10.65 7.88 -9.71
C HIS A 94 11.29 9.20 -9.32
N LYS A 95 11.38 10.16 -10.24
CA LYS A 95 11.87 11.50 -9.96
C LYS A 95 10.98 12.26 -8.96
N LEU A 96 9.66 12.16 -9.10
CA LEU A 96 8.70 12.91 -8.28
C LEU A 96 8.42 12.23 -6.95
N PHE A 97 8.25 10.91 -6.93
CA PHE A 97 7.73 10.13 -5.82
C PHE A 97 8.57 8.92 -5.41
N GLY A 98 9.77 8.76 -5.98
CA GLY A 98 10.66 7.66 -5.63
C GLY A 98 11.08 7.67 -4.15
N TRP A 99 11.53 6.53 -3.65
CA TRP A 99 12.05 6.41 -2.28
C TRP A 99 13.56 6.55 -2.21
N ASN A 100 14.27 6.00 -3.18
CA ASN A 100 15.71 6.04 -3.24
C ASN A 100 16.18 6.23 -4.69
N PRO A 101 16.65 7.44 -5.06
CA PRO A 101 16.67 8.66 -4.24
C PRO A 101 15.26 9.16 -3.90
N ARG A 102 15.15 9.94 -2.82
CA ARG A 102 13.86 10.53 -2.42
C ARG A 102 13.33 11.46 -3.50
N GLY A 103 12.10 11.22 -3.92
CA GLY A 103 11.41 12.04 -4.91
C GLY A 103 11.18 13.47 -4.41
N ILE A 104 11.21 14.42 -5.35
CA ILE A 104 11.23 15.85 -5.04
C ILE A 104 9.93 16.39 -4.46
N VAL A 105 8.80 15.70 -4.69
CA VAL A 105 7.48 16.05 -4.13
C VAL A 105 6.90 14.91 -3.28
N LEU A 106 7.77 14.04 -2.75
CA LEU A 106 7.35 12.91 -1.94
C LEU A 106 6.99 13.32 -0.52
N HIS A 107 5.71 13.25 -0.18
CA HIS A 107 5.18 13.32 1.17
C HIS A 107 4.51 12.01 1.55
N SER A 108 4.66 11.60 2.80
CA SER A 108 4.12 10.33 3.32
C SER A 108 3.28 10.59 4.54
N PRO A 109 2.10 9.99 4.63
CA PRO A 109 1.28 10.11 5.83
C PRO A 109 1.94 9.38 7.00
N GLU A 110 1.66 9.86 8.19
CA GLU A 110 1.94 9.10 9.40
C GLU A 110 0.94 7.95 9.53
N TYR A 111 1.45 6.73 9.57
CA TYR A 111 0.64 5.53 9.76
C TYR A 111 0.44 5.26 11.24
N LEU A 112 -0.67 4.60 11.58
CA LEU A 112 -0.93 4.12 12.94
C LEU A 112 -0.04 2.90 13.26
N PRO A 113 0.26 2.65 14.55
CA PRO A 113 1.03 1.47 14.94
C PRO A 113 0.39 0.18 14.44
N VAL A 114 1.22 -0.74 13.93
CA VAL A 114 0.74 -1.97 13.28
C VAL A 114 -0.22 -2.78 14.16
N ARG A 115 0.13 -2.99 15.44
CA ARG A 115 -0.70 -3.76 16.36
C ARG A 115 -2.07 -3.13 16.60
N GLN A 116 -2.16 -1.79 16.58
CA GLN A 116 -3.43 -1.06 16.65
C GLN A 116 -4.27 -1.30 15.38
N VAL A 117 -3.63 -1.25 14.20
CA VAL A 117 -4.32 -1.51 12.91
C VAL A 117 -4.88 -2.92 12.87
N LEU A 118 -4.06 -3.93 13.23
CA LEU A 118 -4.49 -5.33 13.26
C LEU A 118 -5.61 -5.57 14.26
N ALA A 119 -5.53 -4.97 15.46
CA ALA A 119 -6.59 -5.05 16.46
C ALA A 119 -7.90 -4.44 15.93
N THR A 120 -7.83 -3.29 15.25
CA THR A 120 -9.01 -2.66 14.61
C THR A 120 -9.60 -3.55 13.52
N ALA A 121 -8.76 -4.16 12.67
CA ALA A 121 -9.20 -5.08 11.63
C ALA A 121 -9.88 -6.33 12.24
N LYS A 122 -9.31 -6.92 13.28
CA LYS A 122 -9.92 -8.05 13.99
C LYS A 122 -11.23 -7.66 14.70
N ALA A 123 -11.31 -6.49 15.30
CA ALA A 123 -12.52 -5.99 15.95
C ALA A 123 -13.69 -5.80 14.95
N SER A 124 -13.41 -5.64 13.67
CA SER A 124 -14.41 -5.62 12.59
C SER A 124 -14.92 -7.01 12.20
N GLY A 125 -14.47 -8.08 12.85
CA GLY A 125 -14.85 -9.47 12.53
C GLY A 125 -14.15 -10.04 11.29
N GLY A 126 -13.25 -9.29 10.67
CA GLY A 126 -12.51 -9.72 9.50
C GLY A 126 -11.31 -10.63 9.80
N ALA A 127 -10.97 -11.50 8.87
CA ALA A 127 -9.74 -12.30 8.92
C ALA A 127 -8.56 -11.45 8.40
N VAL A 128 -7.51 -11.36 9.20
CA VAL A 128 -6.33 -10.53 8.92
C VAL A 128 -5.20 -11.37 8.32
N VAL A 129 -4.79 -11.06 7.11
CA VAL A 129 -3.72 -11.76 6.39
C VAL A 129 -2.54 -10.83 6.15
N PHE A 130 -1.35 -11.23 6.59
CA PHE A 130 -0.10 -10.50 6.34
C PHE A 130 0.25 -10.58 4.86
N ALA A 131 0.29 -9.44 4.17
CA ALA A 131 0.53 -9.38 2.73
C ALA A 131 2.04 -9.31 2.40
N HIS A 132 2.46 -9.99 1.34
CA HIS A 132 3.79 -9.93 0.71
C HIS A 132 4.95 -9.58 1.66
N PRO A 133 5.31 -10.42 2.66
CA PRO A 133 6.21 -10.07 3.77
C PRO A 133 7.61 -9.67 3.35
N THR A 134 8.07 -10.08 2.16
CA THR A 134 9.42 -9.81 1.66
C THR A 134 9.56 -8.45 1.00
N VAL A 135 8.49 -7.88 0.43
CA VAL A 135 8.51 -6.58 -0.28
C VAL A 135 9.10 -5.47 0.59
N TYR A 136 8.82 -5.48 1.89
CA TYR A 136 9.31 -4.48 2.84
C TYR A 136 10.28 -5.05 3.86
N LYS A 137 10.86 -6.23 3.62
CA LYS A 137 11.75 -6.92 4.55
C LYS A 137 11.12 -7.15 5.93
N SER A 138 9.83 -7.48 5.96
CA SER A 138 9.02 -7.56 7.17
C SER A 138 8.97 -8.96 7.78
N MET A 139 9.81 -9.90 7.34
CA MET A 139 9.86 -11.26 7.89
C MET A 139 10.10 -11.31 9.41
N PRO A 140 10.98 -10.49 10.02
CA PRO A 140 11.12 -10.46 11.48
C PRO A 140 9.80 -10.11 12.19
N LEU A 141 9.12 -9.07 11.73
CA LEU A 141 7.83 -8.64 12.28
C LEU A 141 6.72 -9.69 12.06
N LEU A 142 6.72 -10.36 10.90
CA LEU A 142 5.80 -11.46 10.64
C LEU A 142 5.93 -12.58 11.68
N ARG A 143 7.17 -12.97 12.04
CA ARG A 143 7.40 -14.00 13.06
C ARG A 143 6.82 -13.61 14.43
N GLU A 144 7.00 -12.35 14.82
CA GLU A 144 6.43 -11.80 16.06
C GLU A 144 4.91 -11.85 16.04
N LEU A 145 4.29 -11.26 15.01
CA LEU A 145 2.84 -11.16 14.89
C LEU A 145 2.17 -12.54 14.75
N ALA A 146 2.82 -13.50 14.10
CA ALA A 146 2.35 -14.88 14.03
C ALA A 146 2.37 -15.54 15.41
N ALA A 147 3.45 -15.38 16.18
CA ALA A 147 3.59 -15.93 17.52
C ALA A 147 2.60 -15.28 18.52
N GLU A 148 2.28 -13.99 18.33
CA GLU A 148 1.28 -13.26 19.12
C GLU A 148 -0.17 -13.63 18.76
N GLY A 149 -0.40 -14.38 17.67
CA GLY A 149 -1.75 -14.63 17.15
C GLY A 149 -2.42 -13.35 16.60
N ALA A 150 -1.61 -12.35 16.22
CA ALA A 150 -2.11 -11.08 15.72
C ALA A 150 -2.61 -11.14 14.27
N VAL A 151 -2.26 -12.18 13.52
CA VAL A 151 -2.71 -12.44 12.15
C VAL A 151 -3.39 -13.80 12.04
N ASP A 152 -4.28 -13.95 11.06
CA ASP A 152 -5.03 -15.18 10.80
C ASP A 152 -4.47 -15.92 9.58
N GLY A 153 -3.64 -15.26 8.77
CA GLY A 153 -3.02 -15.86 7.60
C GLY A 153 -1.80 -15.10 7.10
N ILE A 154 -1.11 -15.68 6.13
CA ILE A 154 0.08 -15.14 5.48
C ILE A 154 -0.07 -15.28 3.97
N GLU A 155 0.26 -14.23 3.19
CA GLU A 155 0.40 -14.32 1.74
C GLU A 155 1.72 -15.00 1.39
N VAL A 156 1.66 -16.32 1.31
CA VAL A 156 2.81 -17.20 1.09
C VAL A 156 3.28 -17.14 -0.35
N TYR A 157 2.31 -17.22 -1.28
CA TYR A 157 2.61 -17.24 -2.71
C TYR A 157 2.45 -15.82 -3.27
N HIS A 158 3.59 -15.21 -3.57
CA HIS A 158 3.66 -13.86 -4.10
C HIS A 158 4.89 -13.73 -5.03
N PRO A 159 4.83 -13.00 -6.15
CA PRO A 159 5.96 -12.89 -7.10
C PRO A 159 7.26 -12.36 -6.50
N SER A 160 7.17 -11.61 -5.39
CA SER A 160 8.33 -11.06 -4.69
C SER A 160 8.91 -12.00 -3.62
N ASN A 161 8.24 -13.09 -3.28
CA ASN A 161 8.75 -14.06 -2.31
C ASN A 161 9.70 -15.03 -3.01
N SER A 162 10.88 -15.25 -2.45
CA SER A 162 11.76 -16.33 -2.90
C SER A 162 11.16 -17.70 -2.52
N PRO A 163 11.63 -18.79 -3.12
CA PRO A 163 11.23 -20.14 -2.68
C PRO A 163 11.50 -20.39 -1.19
N GLU A 164 12.62 -19.85 -0.68
CA GLU A 164 13.03 -19.95 0.73
C GLU A 164 12.08 -19.16 1.63
N ASP A 165 11.72 -17.93 1.26
CA ASP A 165 10.75 -17.12 2.01
C ASP A 165 9.36 -17.77 2.03
N SER A 166 8.94 -18.31 0.88
CA SER A 166 7.67 -19.06 0.78
C SER A 166 7.67 -20.30 1.66
N ALA A 167 8.78 -21.03 1.71
CA ALA A 167 8.93 -22.19 2.59
C ALA A 167 8.88 -21.80 4.07
N GLU A 168 9.51 -20.71 4.46
CA GLU A 168 9.44 -20.17 5.82
C GLU A 168 8.02 -19.72 6.18
N CYS A 169 7.34 -19.01 5.29
CA CYS A 169 5.94 -18.60 5.49
C CYS A 169 5.01 -19.81 5.67
N LEU A 170 5.20 -20.87 4.88
CA LEU A 170 4.46 -22.13 5.05
C LEU A 170 4.75 -22.81 6.39
N ALA A 171 6.00 -22.78 6.85
CA ALA A 171 6.36 -23.32 8.15
C ALA A 171 5.66 -22.55 9.29
N LEU A 172 5.62 -21.24 9.22
CA LEU A 172 4.88 -20.39 10.17
C LEU A 172 3.37 -20.69 10.13
N CYS A 173 2.79 -20.84 8.93
CA CYS A 173 1.38 -21.23 8.80
C CYS A 173 1.10 -22.56 9.52
N LYS A 174 1.94 -23.57 9.34
CA LYS A 174 1.79 -24.88 10.00
C LYS A 174 1.98 -24.78 11.51
N GLN A 175 2.98 -24.00 11.96
CA GLN A 175 3.32 -23.87 13.37
C GLN A 175 2.21 -23.17 14.17
N TYR A 176 1.60 -22.14 13.60
CA TYR A 176 0.62 -21.30 14.30
C TYR A 176 -0.83 -21.49 13.82
N GLY A 177 -1.09 -22.45 12.93
CA GLY A 177 -2.44 -22.73 12.42
C GLY A 177 -2.99 -21.60 11.54
N LEU A 178 -2.13 -20.89 10.81
CA LEU A 178 -2.51 -19.76 9.97
C LEU A 178 -2.89 -20.21 8.56
N VAL A 179 -3.75 -19.43 7.90
CA VAL A 179 -4.15 -19.67 6.51
C VAL A 179 -3.04 -19.22 5.55
N ALA A 180 -2.64 -20.09 4.63
CA ALA A 180 -1.76 -19.73 3.53
C ALA A 180 -2.59 -19.17 2.36
N THR A 181 -2.24 -17.97 1.90
CA THR A 181 -2.90 -17.32 0.77
C THR A 181 -1.93 -17.00 -0.36
N ALA A 182 -2.46 -16.57 -1.50
CA ALA A 182 -1.71 -16.15 -2.67
C ALA A 182 -2.18 -14.78 -3.15
N GLY A 183 -1.28 -14.02 -3.78
CA GLY A 183 -1.59 -12.74 -4.38
C GLY A 183 -0.53 -12.28 -5.36
N THR A 184 -0.93 -11.51 -6.37
CA THR A 184 -0.03 -11.00 -7.42
C THR A 184 0.35 -9.55 -7.24
N ASP A 185 -0.21 -8.86 -6.24
CA ASP A 185 -0.06 -7.41 -6.03
C ASP A 185 -0.37 -6.60 -7.31
N PHE A 186 -1.40 -7.04 -8.06
CA PHE A 186 -1.79 -6.42 -9.32
C PHE A 186 -2.22 -4.96 -9.12
N HIS A 187 -1.56 -4.04 -9.84
CA HIS A 187 -1.77 -2.59 -9.77
C HIS A 187 -2.32 -1.99 -11.09
N GLY A 188 -2.96 -2.82 -11.90
CA GLY A 188 -3.53 -2.38 -13.18
C GLY A 188 -2.54 -2.44 -14.35
N ARG A 189 -3.02 -2.02 -15.52
CA ARG A 189 -2.28 -2.15 -16.80
C ARG A 189 -1.04 -1.27 -16.88
N ASN A 190 -0.99 -0.21 -16.11
CA ASN A 190 0.08 0.80 -16.18
C ASN A 190 1.28 0.47 -15.28
N HIS A 191 1.26 -0.67 -14.59
CA HIS A 191 2.39 -1.09 -13.77
C HIS A 191 3.54 -1.60 -14.64
N LYS A 192 4.79 -1.20 -14.33
CA LYS A 192 5.99 -1.54 -15.13
C LYS A 192 6.20 -3.06 -15.28
N HIS A 193 5.82 -3.82 -14.26
CA HIS A 193 5.88 -5.28 -14.25
C HIS A 193 4.48 -5.79 -13.82
N PRO A 194 3.51 -5.80 -14.76
CA PRO A 194 2.18 -6.28 -14.42
C PRO A 194 2.28 -7.78 -14.09
N HIS A 195 1.92 -8.12 -12.87
CA HIS A 195 1.69 -9.51 -12.49
C HIS A 195 0.23 -9.82 -12.77
N PRO A 196 -0.08 -10.60 -13.82
CA PRO A 196 -1.48 -10.90 -14.14
C PRO A 196 -2.18 -11.59 -12.98
N ILE A 197 -3.48 -11.32 -12.81
CA ILE A 197 -4.30 -11.98 -11.80
C ILE A 197 -4.27 -13.49 -12.04
N GLY A 198 -3.97 -14.27 -11.00
CA GLY A 198 -3.92 -15.73 -11.07
C GLY A 198 -2.55 -16.32 -11.43
N THR A 199 -1.50 -15.53 -11.55
CA THR A 199 -0.11 -15.98 -11.77
C THR A 199 0.69 -15.89 -10.48
N CYS A 200 0.52 -16.87 -9.58
CA CYS A 200 1.32 -16.99 -8.35
C CYS A 200 1.94 -18.37 -8.29
#